data_1539a2b63fe1ffe80bff7cef6e674687
#
_entry.id   1539a2b63fe1ffe80bff7cef6e674687
#
_cell.length_a   1.000
_cell.length_b   1.000
_cell.length_c   1.000
_cell.angle_alpha   90.00
_cell.angle_beta   90.00
_cell.angle_gamma   90.00
#
_symmetry.space_group_name_H-M   'P 1'
#
loop_
_entity.id
_entity.type
_entity.pdbx_description
1 polymer ?
#
loop_
_entity_poly.entity_id
_entity_poly.type
_entity_poly.pdbx_seq_one_letter_code
_entity_poly.pdbx_strand_id
1 'polypeptide(L)'
;MGDVFRMTKELFETAVKDGNPVCYYLFRDLGIGKDCKYFVETGTHLGGSVQSALDLGYEQIFSCEMMSDRYQHCMNKFSDNDNVNLWLGDSDGCFSEMMKSVDKKTCFWLDAHGEGGGVPTFEELDLIEKNEIKNHTIVIDDIPIYFKGREKQLEEKLLSINPDYTLKYYKSINPVDDYVLAAFVE
;
A
#
# COMPACT_ATOMS: atom_id res chain seq x y z
N MET A 1 15.91 3.42 -15.95
CA MET A 1 15.30 4.78 -15.92
C MET A 1 13.83 4.54 -15.68
N GLY A 2 13.36 4.72 -14.45
CA GLY A 2 11.95 4.45 -14.12
C GLY A 2 11.01 5.37 -14.89
N ASP A 3 9.85 4.86 -15.24
CA ASP A 3 8.80 5.64 -15.89
C ASP A 3 8.41 6.80 -14.98
N VAL A 4 8.49 8.03 -15.50
CA VAL A 4 8.10 9.22 -14.75
C VAL A 4 6.59 9.34 -14.79
N PHE A 5 5.95 9.16 -13.64
CA PHE A 5 4.54 9.44 -13.48
C PHE A 5 4.23 10.90 -13.78
N ARG A 6 3.31 11.16 -14.71
CA ARG A 6 2.73 12.50 -14.92
C ARG A 6 1.27 12.47 -14.50
N MET A 7 1.01 12.92 -13.28
CA MET A 7 -0.36 13.16 -12.83
C MET A 7 -0.99 14.24 -13.72
N THR A 8 -2.07 13.92 -14.41
CA THR A 8 -2.85 14.92 -15.14
C THR A 8 -3.56 15.82 -14.11
N LYS A 9 -3.87 17.08 -14.51
CA LYS A 9 -4.66 17.98 -13.67
C LYS A 9 -5.99 17.36 -13.25
N GLU A 10 -6.64 16.62 -14.15
CA GLU A 10 -7.90 15.91 -13.92
C GLU A 10 -7.74 14.78 -12.89
N LEU A 11 -6.66 14.00 -12.94
CA LEU A 11 -6.35 12.97 -11.97
C LEU A 11 -6.10 13.57 -10.58
N PHE A 12 -5.36 14.69 -10.52
CA PHE A 12 -5.11 15.43 -9.30
C PHE A 12 -6.40 15.99 -8.69
N GLU A 13 -7.27 16.62 -9.51
CA GLU A 13 -8.54 17.20 -9.05
C GLU A 13 -9.52 16.11 -8.58
N THR A 14 -9.51 14.93 -9.18
CA THR A 14 -10.35 13.79 -8.78
C THR A 14 -9.82 13.16 -7.48
N ALA A 15 -8.52 13.00 -7.36
CA ALA A 15 -7.87 12.34 -6.24
C ALA A 15 -7.78 13.20 -4.97
N VAL A 16 -7.58 14.52 -5.14
CA VAL A 16 -7.56 15.48 -4.01
C VAL A 16 -8.92 15.55 -3.29
N LYS A 17 -9.99 15.09 -3.94
CA LYS A 17 -11.31 15.19 -3.35
C LYS A 17 -11.57 14.11 -2.30
N ASP A 18 -11.23 12.84 -2.56
CA ASP A 18 -11.59 11.75 -1.66
C ASP A 18 -10.63 10.52 -1.68
N GLY A 19 -9.61 10.47 -2.55
CA GLY A 19 -8.75 9.30 -2.71
C GLY A 19 -7.23 9.61 -2.77
N ASN A 20 -6.42 8.55 -2.88
CA ASN A 20 -4.97 8.66 -3.04
C ASN A 20 -4.60 8.66 -4.54
N PRO A 21 -4.00 9.76 -5.07
CA PRO A 21 -3.69 9.87 -6.50
C PRO A 21 -2.68 8.83 -6.99
N VAL A 22 -1.73 8.44 -6.14
CA VAL A 22 -0.72 7.44 -6.50
C VAL A 22 -1.35 6.05 -6.63
N CYS A 23 -2.29 5.70 -5.73
CA CYS A 23 -3.07 4.47 -5.82
C CYS A 23 -3.88 4.40 -7.11
N TYR A 24 -4.59 5.46 -7.49
CA TYR A 24 -5.34 5.47 -8.76
C TYR A 24 -4.43 5.30 -9.96
N TYR A 25 -3.29 5.97 -9.98
CA TYR A 25 -2.36 5.82 -11.08
C TYR A 25 -1.82 4.41 -11.19
N LEU A 26 -1.30 3.85 -10.11
CA LEU A 26 -0.69 2.52 -10.13
C LEU A 26 -1.72 1.43 -10.41
N PHE A 27 -2.84 1.46 -9.72
CA PHE A 27 -3.78 0.34 -9.75
C PHE A 27 -4.82 0.47 -10.87
N ARG A 28 -5.33 1.68 -11.14
CA ARG A 28 -6.32 1.92 -12.19
C ARG A 28 -5.67 2.10 -13.56
N ASP A 29 -4.72 3.04 -13.67
CA ASP A 29 -4.20 3.49 -14.96
C ASP A 29 -3.12 2.55 -15.51
N LEU A 30 -2.25 2.02 -14.63
CA LEU A 30 -1.24 1.03 -15.00
C LEU A 30 -1.71 -0.42 -14.81
N GLY A 31 -2.79 -0.65 -14.08
CA GLY A 31 -3.35 -1.98 -13.83
C GLY A 31 -2.48 -2.87 -12.95
N ILE A 32 -1.60 -2.28 -12.12
CA ILE A 32 -0.81 -3.04 -11.15
C ILE A 32 -1.77 -3.64 -10.13
N GLY A 33 -1.65 -4.95 -9.86
CA GLY A 33 -2.54 -5.63 -8.93
C GLY A 33 -3.99 -5.80 -9.38
N LYS A 34 -4.30 -5.58 -10.67
CA LYS A 34 -5.67 -5.71 -11.24
C LYS A 34 -6.33 -7.07 -11.02
N ASP A 35 -5.55 -8.10 -10.79
CA ASP A 35 -5.98 -9.48 -10.53
C ASP A 35 -6.00 -9.81 -9.02
N CYS A 36 -5.65 -8.86 -8.16
CA CYS A 36 -5.77 -8.97 -6.72
C CYS A 36 -7.23 -8.82 -6.29
N LYS A 37 -7.62 -9.60 -5.28
CA LYS A 37 -8.97 -9.59 -4.74
C LYS A 37 -9.09 -8.72 -3.50
N TYR A 38 -8.03 -8.68 -2.70
CA TYR A 38 -7.96 -7.93 -1.46
C TYR A 38 -6.97 -6.79 -1.56
N PHE A 39 -7.21 -5.78 -0.77
CA PHE A 39 -6.30 -4.66 -0.55
C PHE A 39 -5.95 -4.61 0.93
N VAL A 40 -4.68 -4.53 1.24
CA VAL A 40 -4.16 -4.38 2.60
C VAL A 40 -3.25 -3.17 2.63
N GLU A 41 -3.50 -2.27 3.53
CA GLU A 41 -2.57 -1.15 3.75
C GLU A 41 -2.15 -1.02 5.21
N THR A 42 -0.96 -0.33 5.46
CA THR A 42 -0.48 0.14 6.74
C THR A 42 -0.35 1.65 6.70
N GLY A 43 -1.00 2.35 7.66
CA GLY A 43 -1.10 3.81 7.66
C GLY A 43 -2.35 4.34 6.95
N THR A 44 -3.54 4.16 7.54
CA THR A 44 -4.82 4.61 6.96
C THR A 44 -4.90 6.12 6.75
N HIS A 45 -4.28 6.90 7.64
CA HIS A 45 -4.35 8.38 7.64
C HIS A 45 -5.80 8.88 7.58
N LEU A 46 -6.21 9.59 6.52
CA LEU A 46 -7.60 10.06 6.29
C LEU A 46 -8.38 9.15 5.33
N GLY A 47 -7.89 7.94 5.07
CA GLY A 47 -8.55 6.92 4.27
C GLY A 47 -8.56 7.20 2.77
N GLY A 48 -7.54 7.87 2.24
CA GLY A 48 -7.44 8.14 0.80
C GLY A 48 -7.20 6.88 -0.02
N SER A 49 -6.28 6.02 0.41
CA SER A 49 -5.99 4.73 -0.24
C SER A 49 -7.14 3.73 -0.07
N VAL A 50 -7.78 3.69 1.11
CA VAL A 50 -9.02 2.91 1.34
C VAL A 50 -10.12 3.32 0.35
N GLN A 51 -10.34 4.64 0.17
CA GLN A 51 -11.31 5.12 -0.80
C GLN A 51 -10.96 4.69 -2.23
N SER A 52 -9.68 4.80 -2.61
CA SER A 52 -9.22 4.35 -3.92
C SER A 52 -9.45 2.84 -4.12
N ALA A 53 -9.20 2.03 -3.09
CA ALA A 53 -9.44 0.60 -3.13
C ALA A 53 -10.93 0.24 -3.26
N LEU A 54 -11.82 0.99 -2.58
CA LEU A 54 -13.27 0.86 -2.75
C LEU A 54 -13.71 1.16 -4.18
N ASP A 55 -13.25 2.28 -4.73
CA ASP A 55 -13.60 2.72 -6.08
C ASP A 55 -13.08 1.75 -7.16
N LEU A 56 -12.00 1.05 -6.87
CA LEU A 56 -11.41 0.04 -7.74
C LEU A 56 -12.05 -1.35 -7.60
N GLY A 57 -12.93 -1.52 -6.60
CA GLY A 57 -13.75 -2.72 -6.45
C GLY A 57 -13.04 -3.91 -5.81
N TYR A 58 -12.05 -3.68 -4.92
CA TYR A 58 -11.49 -4.77 -4.13
C TYR A 58 -12.56 -5.41 -3.24
N GLU A 59 -12.55 -6.75 -3.17
CA GLU A 59 -13.57 -7.53 -2.46
C GLU A 59 -13.52 -7.34 -0.94
N GLN A 60 -12.30 -7.19 -0.38
CA GLN A 60 -12.05 -6.88 1.01
C GLN A 60 -10.89 -5.87 1.11
N ILE A 61 -10.99 -4.97 2.05
CA ILE A 61 -10.02 -3.93 2.33
C ILE A 61 -9.68 -3.99 3.82
N PHE A 62 -8.40 -4.09 4.12
CA PHE A 62 -7.87 -4.16 5.49
C PHE A 62 -6.89 -3.02 5.68
N SER A 63 -7.06 -2.24 6.74
CA SER A 63 -6.19 -1.10 7.00
C SER A 63 -5.97 -0.89 8.49
N CYS A 64 -4.83 -0.34 8.88
CA CYS A 64 -4.54 0.01 10.27
C CYS A 64 -4.04 1.45 10.42
N GLU A 65 -4.45 2.06 11.53
CA GLU A 65 -4.11 3.44 11.90
C GLU A 65 -3.74 3.52 13.39
N MET A 66 -2.59 4.12 13.68
CA MET A 66 -2.12 4.25 15.06
C MET A 66 -2.74 5.45 15.79
N MET A 67 -3.15 6.48 15.07
CA MET A 67 -3.73 7.69 15.64
C MET A 67 -5.24 7.51 15.82
N SER A 68 -5.69 7.56 17.10
CA SER A 68 -7.09 7.30 17.45
C SER A 68 -8.10 8.25 16.79
N ASP A 69 -7.73 9.51 16.57
CA ASP A 69 -8.59 10.50 15.92
C ASP A 69 -8.77 10.21 14.42
N ARG A 70 -7.70 9.82 13.72
CA ARG A 70 -7.74 9.40 12.31
C ARG A 70 -8.50 8.09 12.15
N TYR A 71 -8.23 7.12 13.02
CA TYR A 71 -9.00 5.87 13.06
C TYR A 71 -10.49 6.14 13.20
N GLN A 72 -10.89 6.96 14.18
CA GLN A 72 -12.31 7.28 14.40
C GLN A 72 -12.92 8.03 13.20
N HIS A 73 -12.14 8.91 12.56
CA HIS A 73 -12.56 9.56 11.32
C HIS A 73 -12.85 8.52 10.22
N CYS A 74 -11.94 7.58 9.99
CA CYS A 74 -12.10 6.54 8.98
C CYS A 74 -13.24 5.55 9.32
N MET A 75 -13.41 5.19 10.60
CA MET A 75 -14.56 4.38 11.03
C MET A 75 -15.88 5.04 10.70
N ASN A 76 -16.00 6.36 10.88
CA ASN A 76 -17.20 7.09 10.51
C ASN A 76 -17.37 7.22 8.99
N LYS A 77 -16.26 7.50 8.29
CA LYS A 77 -16.25 7.68 6.81
C LYS A 77 -16.68 6.42 6.08
N PHE A 78 -16.27 5.26 6.56
CA PHE A 78 -16.51 3.98 5.91
C PHE A 78 -17.56 3.10 6.60
N SER A 79 -18.38 3.70 7.50
CA SER A 79 -19.40 2.97 8.28
C SER A 79 -20.38 2.17 7.46
N ASP A 80 -20.66 2.58 6.23
CA ASP A 80 -21.60 1.92 5.32
C ASP A 80 -20.92 0.89 4.37
N ASN A 81 -19.63 0.62 4.56
CA ASN A 81 -18.84 -0.25 3.71
C ASN A 81 -18.44 -1.54 4.46
N ASP A 82 -19.27 -2.57 4.41
CA ASP A 82 -19.08 -3.86 5.11
C ASP A 82 -17.77 -4.59 4.71
N ASN A 83 -17.17 -4.22 3.58
CA ASN A 83 -15.92 -4.80 3.10
C ASN A 83 -14.66 -4.01 3.53
N VAL A 84 -14.81 -2.94 4.32
CA VAL A 84 -13.70 -2.20 4.92
C VAL A 84 -13.51 -2.60 6.36
N ASN A 85 -12.34 -3.10 6.66
CA ASN A 85 -11.95 -3.58 7.99
C ASN A 85 -10.80 -2.70 8.51
N LEU A 86 -11.01 -2.00 9.61
CA LEU A 86 -10.05 -1.07 10.20
C LEU A 86 -9.59 -1.54 11.57
N TRP A 87 -8.28 -1.42 11.83
CA TRP A 87 -7.67 -1.70 13.13
C TRP A 87 -7.06 -0.42 13.73
N LEU A 88 -7.27 -0.22 15.01
CA LEU A 88 -6.58 0.82 15.79
C LEU A 88 -5.32 0.22 16.40
N GLY A 89 -4.18 0.72 16.02
CA GLY A 89 -2.88 0.32 16.58
C GLY A 89 -1.74 0.56 15.60
N ASP A 90 -0.54 0.24 16.05
CA ASP A 90 0.63 0.21 15.18
C ASP A 90 0.57 -0.98 14.19
N SER A 91 1.33 -0.86 13.12
CA SER A 91 1.34 -1.91 12.10
C SER A 91 1.96 -3.21 12.62
N ASP A 92 2.92 -3.18 13.54
CA ASP A 92 3.56 -4.38 14.09
C ASP A 92 2.54 -5.36 14.69
N GLY A 93 1.58 -4.84 15.46
CA GLY A 93 0.50 -5.65 16.02
C GLY A 93 -0.63 -5.94 15.04
N CYS A 94 -1.13 -4.90 14.38
CA CYS A 94 -2.31 -4.99 13.52
C CYS A 94 -2.07 -5.78 12.23
N PHE A 95 -0.90 -5.64 11.62
CA PHE A 95 -0.60 -6.34 10.36
C PHE A 95 -0.63 -7.85 10.51
N SER A 96 -0.12 -8.37 11.63
CA SER A 96 -0.22 -9.81 11.95
C SER A 96 -1.66 -10.31 12.03
N GLU A 97 -2.58 -9.50 12.58
CA GLU A 97 -4.01 -9.86 12.64
C GLU A 97 -4.66 -9.77 11.25
N MET A 98 -4.36 -8.73 10.47
CA MET A 98 -4.86 -8.60 9.10
C MET A 98 -4.43 -9.77 8.22
N MET A 99 -3.15 -10.21 8.34
CA MET A 99 -2.61 -11.34 7.58
C MET A 99 -3.34 -12.67 7.82
N LYS A 100 -4.01 -12.86 8.96
CA LYS A 100 -4.84 -14.05 9.22
C LYS A 100 -6.07 -14.14 8.30
N SER A 101 -6.51 -12.99 7.76
CA SER A 101 -7.65 -12.90 6.85
C SER A 101 -7.24 -12.92 5.37
N VAL A 102 -5.94 -12.94 5.07
CA VAL A 102 -5.42 -12.93 3.71
C VAL A 102 -5.36 -14.35 3.15
N ASP A 103 -6.44 -14.76 2.51
CA ASP A 103 -6.60 -16.08 1.86
C ASP A 103 -6.74 -16.00 0.33
N LYS A 104 -6.59 -14.79 -0.24
CA LYS A 104 -6.62 -14.53 -1.69
C LYS A 104 -5.45 -13.66 -2.12
N LYS A 105 -5.18 -13.64 -3.43
CA LYS A 105 -4.19 -12.73 -4.00
C LYS A 105 -4.54 -11.29 -3.62
N THR A 106 -3.58 -10.61 -3.00
CA THR A 106 -3.75 -9.32 -2.33
C THR A 106 -2.79 -8.28 -2.90
N CYS A 107 -3.27 -7.06 -3.00
CA CYS A 107 -2.44 -5.88 -3.22
C CYS A 107 -2.11 -5.25 -1.86
N PHE A 108 -0.85 -5.24 -1.50
CA PHE A 108 -0.32 -4.58 -0.30
C PHE A 108 0.15 -3.17 -0.64
N TRP A 109 -0.27 -2.20 0.16
CA TRP A 109 0.21 -0.82 0.17
C TRP A 109 0.87 -0.55 1.52
N LEU A 110 2.20 -0.61 1.54
CA LEU A 110 3.00 -0.45 2.76
C LEU A 110 3.48 1.00 2.87
N ASP A 111 2.80 1.77 3.72
CA ASP A 111 2.98 3.22 3.87
C ASP A 111 3.04 3.63 5.37
N ALA A 112 3.29 2.66 6.27
CA ALA A 112 3.42 2.96 7.68
C ALA A 112 4.79 3.52 8.02
N HIS A 113 4.78 4.66 8.70
CA HIS A 113 5.97 5.24 9.31
C HIS A 113 5.65 5.73 10.72
N GLY A 114 6.50 5.36 11.68
CA GLY A 114 6.33 5.73 13.08
C GLY A 114 6.81 7.13 13.40
N GLU A 115 6.31 7.69 14.51
CA GLU A 115 6.91 8.89 15.12
C GLU A 115 8.37 8.57 15.50
N GLY A 116 9.33 9.20 14.82
CA GLY A 116 10.76 8.94 15.01
C GLY A 116 11.46 8.26 13.84
N GLY A 117 10.76 8.02 12.71
CA GLY A 117 11.34 7.59 11.44
C GLY A 117 11.62 6.09 11.32
N GLY A 118 11.07 5.28 12.22
CA GLY A 118 11.05 3.82 12.06
C GLY A 118 10.00 3.40 11.03
N VAL A 119 10.34 2.46 10.16
CA VAL A 119 9.40 1.86 9.21
C VAL A 119 9.36 0.35 9.45
N PRO A 120 8.16 -0.24 9.65
CA PRO A 120 7.98 -1.67 9.94
C PRO A 120 8.04 -2.55 8.68
N THR A 121 8.39 -1.99 7.55
CA THR A 121 8.24 -2.63 6.23
C THR A 121 8.96 -3.99 6.13
N PHE A 122 10.12 -4.16 6.75
CA PHE A 122 10.81 -5.46 6.69
C PHE A 122 10.08 -6.52 7.51
N GLU A 123 9.54 -6.15 8.67
CA GLU A 123 8.72 -7.01 9.53
C GLU A 123 7.39 -7.37 8.82
N GLU A 124 6.78 -6.43 8.12
CA GLU A 124 5.60 -6.65 7.29
C GLU A 124 5.91 -7.61 6.13
N LEU A 125 7.03 -7.43 5.44
CA LEU A 125 7.49 -8.34 4.39
C LEU A 125 7.80 -9.75 4.93
N ASP A 126 8.31 -9.88 6.16
CA ASP A 126 8.49 -11.17 6.82
C ASP A 126 7.17 -11.90 7.07
N LEU A 127 6.10 -11.15 7.36
CA LEU A 127 4.76 -11.72 7.52
C LEU A 127 4.15 -12.12 6.17
N ILE A 128 4.33 -11.30 5.13
CA ILE A 128 3.90 -11.64 3.76
C ILE A 128 4.64 -12.89 3.27
N GLU A 129 5.95 -13.01 3.54
CA GLU A 129 6.73 -14.19 3.17
C GLU A 129 6.22 -15.49 3.80
N LYS A 130 5.61 -15.43 4.98
CA LYS A 130 5.01 -16.59 5.66
C LYS A 130 3.65 -17.01 5.09
N ASN A 131 2.97 -16.12 4.33
CA ASN A 131 1.70 -16.46 3.68
C ASN A 131 1.91 -17.56 2.63
N GLU A 132 0.93 -18.43 2.44
CA GLU A 132 0.98 -19.52 1.44
C GLU A 132 0.95 -18.99 0.00
N ILE A 133 0.27 -17.89 -0.23
CA ILE A 133 0.19 -17.22 -1.53
C ILE A 133 1.45 -16.39 -1.72
N LYS A 134 2.20 -16.61 -2.81
CA LYS A 134 3.48 -15.93 -3.07
C LYS A 134 3.43 -14.88 -4.18
N ASN A 135 2.36 -14.84 -4.95
CA ASN A 135 2.20 -13.94 -6.09
C ASN A 135 1.35 -12.71 -5.79
N HIS A 136 1.40 -12.25 -4.55
CA HIS A 136 0.80 -10.97 -4.16
C HIS A 136 1.40 -9.81 -4.97
N THR A 137 0.72 -8.69 -5.04
CA THR A 137 1.31 -7.42 -5.46
C THR A 137 1.71 -6.65 -4.22
N ILE A 138 2.94 -6.17 -4.15
CA ILE A 138 3.47 -5.42 -2.99
C ILE A 138 3.94 -4.06 -3.50
N VAL A 139 3.42 -3.01 -2.89
CA VAL A 139 3.79 -1.62 -3.20
C VAL A 139 4.28 -0.97 -1.91
N ILE A 140 5.44 -0.34 -1.97
CA ILE A 140 6.11 0.30 -0.84
C ILE A 140 6.30 1.77 -1.18
N ASP A 141 5.76 2.65 -0.34
CA ASP A 141 5.83 4.10 -0.53
C ASP A 141 7.06 4.72 0.15
N ASP A 142 7.30 5.99 -0.10
CA ASP A 142 8.34 6.81 0.56
C ASP A 142 9.77 6.25 0.47
N ILE A 143 10.14 5.57 -0.61
CA ILE A 143 11.44 4.93 -0.79
C ILE A 143 12.63 5.89 -0.54
N PRO A 144 12.66 7.14 -1.08
CA PRO A 144 13.80 8.03 -0.88
C PRO A 144 13.96 8.54 0.54
N ILE A 145 12.87 8.50 1.30
CA ILE A 145 12.81 9.03 2.67
C ILE A 145 13.35 7.98 3.65
N TYR A 146 12.83 6.75 3.55
CA TYR A 146 13.10 5.71 4.56
C TYR A 146 14.07 4.64 4.13
N PHE A 147 14.30 4.45 2.82
CA PHE A 147 15.10 3.35 2.29
C PHE A 147 16.36 3.81 1.54
N LYS A 148 16.70 5.10 1.61
CA LYS A 148 17.90 5.63 0.95
C LYS A 148 19.17 4.86 1.35
N GLY A 149 19.81 4.23 0.37
CA GLY A 149 20.97 3.37 0.55
C GLY A 149 20.66 1.95 1.03
N ARG A 150 19.37 1.61 1.17
CA ARG A 150 18.87 0.27 1.54
C ARG A 150 17.99 -0.34 0.44
N GLU A 151 17.89 0.30 -0.71
CA GLU A 151 17.03 -0.11 -1.82
C GLU A 151 17.33 -1.54 -2.26
N LYS A 152 18.63 -1.89 -2.32
CA LYS A 152 19.05 -3.24 -2.67
C LYS A 152 18.61 -4.31 -1.66
N GLN A 153 18.63 -3.98 -0.36
CA GLN A 153 18.15 -4.90 0.68
C GLN A 153 16.64 -5.14 0.52
N LEU A 154 15.90 -4.10 0.16
CA LEU A 154 14.46 -4.18 -0.08
C LEU A 154 14.16 -5.06 -1.30
N GLU A 155 14.88 -4.84 -2.40
CA GLU A 155 14.77 -5.67 -3.61
C GLU A 155 15.10 -7.14 -3.33
N GLU A 156 16.20 -7.42 -2.62
CA GLU A 156 16.60 -8.77 -2.22
C GLU A 156 15.52 -9.42 -1.35
N LYS A 157 14.91 -8.67 -0.42
CA LYS A 157 13.82 -9.15 0.43
C LYS A 157 12.57 -9.49 -0.40
N LEU A 158 12.15 -8.62 -1.32
CA LEU A 158 11.03 -8.88 -2.21
C LEU A 158 11.26 -10.14 -3.07
N LEU A 159 12.45 -10.28 -3.64
CA LEU A 159 12.81 -11.45 -4.45
C LEU A 159 12.94 -12.74 -3.61
N SER A 160 13.17 -12.66 -2.30
CA SER A 160 13.10 -13.82 -1.42
C SER A 160 11.66 -14.32 -1.21
N ILE A 161 10.69 -13.41 -1.23
CA ILE A 161 9.26 -13.77 -1.15
C ILE A 161 8.83 -14.50 -2.42
N ASN A 162 9.16 -13.93 -3.57
CA ASN A 162 8.89 -14.55 -4.86
C ASN A 162 9.98 -14.14 -5.90
N PRO A 163 10.79 -15.10 -6.37
CA PRO A 163 11.85 -14.81 -7.36
C PRO A 163 11.32 -14.38 -8.73
N ASP A 164 10.03 -14.60 -9.01
CA ASP A 164 9.38 -14.22 -10.28
C ASP A 164 8.83 -12.78 -10.24
N TYR A 165 9.07 -12.03 -9.17
CA TYR A 165 8.65 -10.63 -9.11
C TYR A 165 9.38 -9.76 -10.13
N THR A 166 8.60 -9.01 -10.90
CA THR A 166 9.06 -7.81 -11.60
C THR A 166 9.09 -6.66 -10.61
N LEU A 167 10.26 -6.03 -10.45
CA LEU A 167 10.45 -4.88 -9.56
C LEU A 167 10.50 -3.60 -10.39
N LYS A 168 9.63 -2.63 -10.07
CA LYS A 168 9.57 -1.34 -10.76
C LYS A 168 9.47 -0.18 -9.79
N TYR A 169 10.27 0.87 -10.05
CA TYR A 169 10.19 2.14 -9.35
C TYR A 169 9.33 3.13 -10.15
N TYR A 170 8.36 3.74 -9.49
CA TYR A 170 7.49 4.76 -10.05
C TYR A 170 7.73 6.07 -9.30
N LYS A 171 8.11 7.12 -10.05
CA LYS A 171 8.33 8.46 -9.48
C LYS A 171 7.03 9.26 -9.45
N SER A 172 6.75 9.87 -8.31
CA SER A 172 5.74 10.93 -8.20
C SER A 172 6.22 12.21 -8.88
N ILE A 173 5.29 13.06 -9.34
CA ILE A 173 5.59 14.42 -9.86
C ILE A 173 5.80 15.42 -8.72
N ASN A 174 5.55 15.01 -7.49
CA ASN A 174 5.72 15.88 -6.34
C ASN A 174 7.18 16.39 -6.31
N PRO A 175 7.45 17.69 -6.06
CA PRO A 175 8.81 18.27 -6.07
C PRO A 175 9.75 17.67 -5.02
N VAL A 176 9.25 16.91 -4.08
CA VAL A 176 10.03 16.02 -3.23
C VAL A 176 10.18 14.72 -4.03
N ASP A 177 11.40 14.30 -4.37
CA ASP A 177 11.76 13.09 -5.14
C ASP A 177 11.14 11.79 -4.58
N ASP A 178 9.82 11.80 -4.42
CA ASP A 178 9.06 10.70 -3.86
C ASP A 178 8.84 9.63 -4.91
N TYR A 179 9.16 8.40 -4.61
CA TYR A 179 8.91 7.29 -5.49
C TYR A 179 8.54 6.02 -4.72
N VAL A 180 7.80 5.21 -5.41
CA VAL A 180 7.20 3.98 -4.94
C VAL A 180 7.92 2.80 -5.59
N LEU A 181 8.18 1.74 -4.85
CA LEU A 181 8.64 0.46 -5.38
C LEU A 181 7.45 -0.52 -5.43
N ALA A 182 7.16 -1.03 -6.63
CA ALA A 182 6.16 -2.09 -6.82
C ALA A 182 6.82 -3.41 -7.21
N ALA A 183 6.39 -4.50 -6.57
CA ALA A 183 6.73 -5.88 -6.86
C ALA A 183 5.46 -6.65 -7.28
N PHE A 184 5.44 -7.22 -8.47
CA PHE A 184 4.29 -7.96 -9.00
C PHE A 184 4.73 -9.03 -10.00
N VAL A 185 3.90 -10.04 -10.21
CA VAL A 185 4.09 -11.05 -11.25
C VAL A 185 3.28 -10.62 -12.48
N GLU A 186 3.92 -10.61 -13.67
CA GLU A 186 3.30 -10.26 -14.95
C GLU A 186 2.32 -11.34 -15.45
#